data_65719e9cc048dc3e45de22b978269137
#
_entry.id   65719e9cc048dc3e45de22b978269137
#
_cell.length_a   1.000
_cell.length_b   1.000
_cell.length_c   1.000
_cell.angle_alpha   90.00
_cell.angle_beta   90.00
_cell.angle_gamma   90.00
#
_symmetry.space_group_name_H-M   'P 1'
#
loop_
_entity.id
_entity.type
_entity.pdbx_description
1 polymer ?
#
loop_
_entity_poly.entity_id
_entity_poly.type
_entity_poly.pdbx_seq_one_letter_code
_entity_poly.pdbx_strand_id
1 'polypeptide(L)'
;MEKYEIVKDIGSGNFGVAKLVRERWTKELFAVKFIERGQKIDEHVQREIMNHRSLKHPNIIRFKEVLLTPTHLAIVMEYAAGGELFARICNAGRFNEDEARFFFQQLISGVSYCHSMQICHRDLKLENTLLDGSLAPRVKICDFGYSKSAVFHSQPKSTVGTPAYIAPEVLSKKEYDGKLADVWSCGVTLYVMLVGAYPFEDPTDPKNFRKTIMRINIAEIKRHPWFLQNLPVEVMEAGSLQSNDINTPAQSIEEVLAITQEARKLEVAKAGLLSLGSMDLDDLDDADLEEDTEASGDFVCSI
;
A
#
# COMPACT_ATOMS: atom_id res chain seq x y z
N MET A 1 17.83 16.13 2.83
CA MET A 1 16.66 16.90 2.28
C MET A 1 17.04 18.13 1.47
N GLU A 2 18.31 18.55 1.42
CA GLU A 2 18.73 19.78 0.72
C GLU A 2 18.36 19.85 -0.76
N LYS A 3 18.32 18.69 -1.46
CA LYS A 3 17.94 18.59 -2.86
C LYS A 3 16.43 18.74 -3.13
N TYR A 4 15.60 18.70 -2.08
CA TYR A 4 14.14 18.81 -2.21
C TYR A 4 13.61 20.10 -1.55
N GLU A 5 12.64 20.69 -2.20
CA GLU A 5 11.85 21.83 -1.73
C GLU A 5 10.44 21.34 -1.40
N ILE A 6 9.95 21.62 -0.19
CA ILE A 6 8.57 21.28 0.19
C ILE A 6 7.62 22.21 -0.54
N VAL A 7 6.61 21.64 -1.21
CA VAL A 7 5.59 22.39 -1.95
C VAL A 7 4.32 22.54 -1.12
N LYS A 8 3.79 21.41 -0.60
CA LYS A 8 2.58 21.40 0.24
C LYS A 8 2.42 20.06 0.95
N ASP A 9 1.55 20.03 1.94
CA ASP A 9 1.09 18.78 2.55
C ASP A 9 0.08 18.10 1.61
N ILE A 10 0.15 16.76 1.50
CA ILE A 10 -0.74 15.96 0.63
C ILE A 10 -1.48 14.86 1.38
N GLY A 11 -1.18 14.63 2.64
CA GLY A 11 -1.89 13.68 3.49
C GLY A 11 -1.26 13.55 4.86
N SER A 12 -2.03 13.00 5.78
CA SER A 12 -1.56 12.60 7.10
C SER A 12 -2.23 11.29 7.48
N GLY A 13 -1.51 10.40 8.18
CA GLY A 13 -2.03 9.12 8.62
C GLY A 13 -1.27 8.63 9.85
N ASN A 14 -1.63 7.46 10.34
CA ASN A 14 -1.06 6.85 11.54
C ASN A 14 0.47 6.71 11.47
N PHE A 15 1.02 6.55 10.27
CA PHE A 15 2.45 6.34 10.03
C PHE A 15 3.22 7.62 9.67
N GLY A 16 2.61 8.82 9.77
CA GLY A 16 3.30 10.09 9.51
C GLY A 16 2.58 11.04 8.57
N VAL A 17 3.30 12.07 8.13
CA VAL A 17 2.77 13.12 7.24
C VAL A 17 3.36 12.96 5.85
N ALA A 18 2.50 12.99 4.83
CA ALA A 18 2.90 12.98 3.44
C ALA A 18 2.96 14.42 2.88
N LYS A 19 4.05 14.75 2.20
CA LYS A 19 4.27 16.06 1.59
C LYS A 19 4.64 15.92 0.12
N LEU A 20 4.13 16.82 -0.69
CA LEU A 20 4.61 17.05 -2.06
C LEU A 20 5.91 17.83 -1.99
N VAL A 21 6.93 17.31 -2.64
CA VAL A 21 8.22 18.00 -2.77
C VAL A 21 8.63 18.12 -4.23
N ARG A 22 9.46 19.12 -4.50
CA ARG A 22 10.08 19.34 -5.82
C ARG A 22 11.58 19.15 -5.72
N GLU A 23 12.15 18.32 -6.56
CA GLU A 23 13.61 18.23 -6.68
C GLU A 23 14.16 19.53 -7.30
N ARG A 24 15.15 20.13 -6.64
CA ARG A 24 15.60 21.50 -6.98
C ARG A 24 16.20 21.62 -8.38
N TRP A 25 16.86 20.56 -8.86
CA TRP A 25 17.54 20.56 -10.16
C TRP A 25 16.63 20.13 -11.30
N THR A 26 16.01 18.99 -11.20
CA THR A 26 15.15 18.42 -12.25
C THR A 26 13.76 19.06 -12.31
N LYS A 27 13.34 19.74 -11.23
CA LYS A 27 11.98 20.27 -11.02
C LYS A 27 10.91 19.19 -10.97
N GLU A 28 11.30 17.92 -10.94
CA GLU A 28 10.40 16.78 -10.82
C GLU A 28 9.72 16.78 -9.44
N LEU A 29 8.45 16.36 -9.43
CA LEU A 29 7.63 16.28 -8.21
C LEU A 29 7.68 14.86 -7.64
N PHE A 30 7.82 14.78 -6.31
CA PHE A 30 7.81 13.55 -5.54
C PHE A 30 6.87 13.65 -4.35
N ALA A 31 6.34 12.51 -3.90
CA ALA A 31 5.72 12.38 -2.59
C ALA A 31 6.77 11.95 -1.58
N VAL A 32 6.73 12.52 -0.38
CA VAL A 32 7.61 12.12 0.72
C VAL A 32 6.78 11.83 1.95
N LYS A 33 6.89 10.61 2.47
CA LYS A 33 6.32 10.19 3.76
C LYS A 33 7.36 10.48 4.84
N PHE A 34 7.01 11.34 5.80
CA PHE A 34 7.85 11.67 6.95
C PHE A 34 7.40 10.90 8.17
N ILE A 35 8.28 10.09 8.73
CA ILE A 35 8.06 9.31 9.95
C ILE A 35 9.01 9.85 11.01
N GLU A 36 8.49 10.24 12.16
CA GLU A 36 9.28 10.76 13.27
C GLU A 36 10.31 9.74 13.75
N ARG A 37 11.53 10.20 14.02
CA ARG A 37 12.62 9.33 14.52
C ARG A 37 12.31 8.80 15.91
N GLY A 38 12.87 7.64 16.23
CA GLY A 38 12.71 6.99 17.53
C GLY A 38 11.81 5.76 17.43
N GLN A 39 10.93 5.54 18.40
CA GLN A 39 10.09 4.34 18.54
C GLN A 39 9.18 4.07 17.35
N LYS A 40 8.80 5.12 16.60
CA LYS A 40 8.02 4.96 15.37
C LYS A 40 8.77 4.30 14.21
N ILE A 41 10.10 4.18 14.31
CA ILE A 41 10.92 3.49 13.32
C ILE A 41 11.15 2.05 13.80
N ASP A 42 10.12 1.26 13.71
CA ASP A 42 10.10 -0.14 14.10
C ASP A 42 10.45 -1.10 12.94
N GLU A 43 10.29 -2.38 13.15
CA GLU A 43 10.50 -3.40 12.12
C GLU A 43 9.46 -3.34 11.01
N HIS A 44 8.24 -2.84 11.29
CA HIS A 44 7.20 -2.68 10.27
C HIS A 44 7.61 -1.62 9.25
N VAL A 45 8.12 -0.47 9.71
CA VAL A 45 8.64 0.59 8.82
C VAL A 45 9.82 0.07 7.98
N GLN A 46 10.75 -0.67 8.60
CA GLN A 46 11.86 -1.27 7.86
C GLN A 46 11.37 -2.25 6.81
N ARG A 47 10.40 -3.09 7.13
CA ARG A 47 9.79 -4.07 6.23
C ARG A 47 9.04 -3.39 5.09
N GLU A 48 8.25 -2.35 5.38
CA GLU A 48 7.58 -1.51 4.38
C GLU A 48 8.58 -1.00 3.34
N ILE A 49 9.67 -0.39 3.80
CA ILE A 49 10.72 0.17 2.93
C ILE A 49 11.34 -0.92 2.05
N MET A 50 11.71 -2.06 2.63
CA MET A 50 12.37 -3.16 1.90
C MET A 50 11.44 -3.79 0.87
N ASN A 51 10.17 -4.03 1.22
CA ASN A 51 9.18 -4.57 0.29
C ASN A 51 8.93 -3.57 -0.85
N HIS A 52 8.61 -2.30 -0.53
CA HIS A 52 8.32 -1.28 -1.52
C HIS A 52 9.50 -1.04 -2.47
N ARG A 53 10.73 -0.97 -1.93
CA ARG A 53 11.96 -0.80 -2.72
C ARG A 53 12.18 -1.90 -3.76
N SER A 54 11.76 -3.13 -3.46
CA SER A 54 11.92 -4.28 -4.37
C SER A 54 10.94 -4.28 -5.55
N LEU A 55 9.84 -3.51 -5.45
CA LEU A 55 8.77 -3.49 -6.43
C LEU A 55 9.02 -2.44 -7.52
N LYS A 56 8.99 -2.89 -8.80
CA LYS A 56 9.14 -2.03 -9.98
C LYS A 56 8.09 -2.43 -11.01
N HIS A 57 6.97 -1.69 -11.04
CA HIS A 57 5.84 -1.98 -11.92
C HIS A 57 5.08 -0.70 -12.28
N PRO A 58 4.56 -0.54 -13.51
CA PRO A 58 3.86 0.68 -13.93
C PRO A 58 2.61 1.00 -13.08
N ASN A 59 1.98 -0.01 -12.49
CA ASN A 59 0.79 0.15 -11.64
C ASN A 59 1.11 0.14 -10.13
N ILE A 60 2.35 0.37 -9.77
CA ILE A 60 2.81 0.53 -8.38
C ILE A 60 3.55 1.86 -8.27
N ILE A 61 3.32 2.61 -7.19
CA ILE A 61 4.10 3.82 -6.87
C ILE A 61 5.58 3.44 -6.79
N ARG A 62 6.41 4.12 -7.57
CA ARG A 62 7.85 3.86 -7.60
C ARG A 62 8.53 4.39 -6.34
N PHE A 63 9.22 3.52 -5.63
CA PHE A 63 10.15 3.92 -4.57
C PHE A 63 11.36 4.63 -5.19
N LYS A 64 11.83 5.73 -4.59
CA LYS A 64 13.04 6.45 -5.02
C LYS A 64 14.19 6.23 -4.04
N GLU A 65 14.05 6.69 -2.81
CA GLU A 65 15.10 6.62 -1.79
C GLU A 65 14.55 6.88 -0.39
N VAL A 66 15.37 6.60 0.63
CA VAL A 66 15.14 7.08 1.99
C VAL A 66 16.19 8.12 2.37
N LEU A 67 15.80 9.10 3.16
CA LEU A 67 16.66 10.16 3.66
C LEU A 67 16.47 10.34 5.16
N LEU A 68 17.55 10.61 5.86
CA LEU A 68 17.52 10.95 7.25
C LEU A 68 17.55 12.48 7.43
N THR A 69 16.61 12.99 8.22
CA THR A 69 16.62 14.38 8.68
C THR A 69 16.91 14.42 10.19
N PRO A 70 17.17 15.57 10.79
CA PRO A 70 17.36 15.63 12.23
C PRO A 70 16.20 15.07 13.06
N THR A 71 14.96 15.16 12.53
CA THR A 71 13.73 14.81 13.26
C THR A 71 12.94 13.67 12.64
N HIS A 72 13.15 13.32 11.35
CA HIS A 72 12.35 12.35 10.63
C HIS A 72 13.18 11.42 9.74
N LEU A 73 12.69 10.21 9.53
CA LEU A 73 12.96 9.37 8.37
C LEU A 73 12.03 9.81 7.24
N ALA A 74 12.56 10.08 6.06
CA ALA A 74 11.82 10.54 4.89
C ALA A 74 11.89 9.48 3.78
N ILE A 75 10.74 8.92 3.39
CA ILE A 75 10.62 7.94 2.29
C ILE A 75 10.16 8.71 1.06
N VAL A 76 11.03 8.80 0.06
CA VAL A 76 10.77 9.51 -1.20
C VAL A 76 10.25 8.54 -2.24
N MET A 77 9.14 8.90 -2.88
CA MET A 77 8.47 8.06 -3.88
C MET A 77 7.83 8.90 -4.99
N GLU A 78 7.43 8.25 -6.06
CA GLU A 78 6.67 8.82 -7.17
C GLU A 78 5.45 9.60 -6.65
N TYR A 79 5.17 10.75 -7.28
CA TYR A 79 3.96 11.51 -7.01
C TYR A 79 2.88 11.18 -8.06
N ALA A 80 1.74 10.68 -7.61
CA ALA A 80 0.58 10.40 -8.43
C ALA A 80 -0.34 11.64 -8.47
N ALA A 81 -0.26 12.41 -9.55
CA ALA A 81 -0.92 13.72 -9.64
C ALA A 81 -2.45 13.64 -9.82
N GLY A 82 -2.99 12.48 -10.19
CA GLY A 82 -4.43 12.26 -10.40
C GLY A 82 -5.23 12.00 -9.13
N GLY A 83 -4.55 11.92 -7.96
CA GLY A 83 -5.21 11.68 -6.67
C GLY A 83 -5.75 10.24 -6.52
N GLU A 84 -6.68 10.06 -5.61
CA GLU A 84 -7.25 8.76 -5.28
C GLU A 84 -8.32 8.31 -6.27
N LEU A 85 -8.34 7.02 -6.60
CA LEU A 85 -9.40 6.41 -7.40
C LEU A 85 -10.76 6.52 -6.68
N PHE A 86 -10.74 6.47 -5.35
CA PHE A 86 -11.94 6.69 -4.53
C PHE A 86 -12.62 8.03 -4.81
N ALA A 87 -11.86 9.12 -4.79
CA ALA A 87 -12.40 10.46 -5.07
C ALA A 87 -13.03 10.55 -6.48
N ARG A 88 -12.44 9.84 -7.47
CA ARG A 88 -13.00 9.78 -8.82
C ARG A 88 -14.34 9.04 -8.85
N ILE A 89 -14.49 7.95 -8.10
CA ILE A 89 -15.77 7.22 -7.96
C ILE A 89 -16.81 8.07 -7.27
N CYS A 90 -16.48 8.73 -6.15
CA CYS A 90 -17.39 9.62 -5.43
C CYS A 90 -17.92 10.75 -6.35
N ASN A 91 -17.07 11.34 -7.17
CA ASN A 91 -17.48 12.39 -8.11
C ASN A 91 -18.38 11.86 -9.25
N ALA A 92 -18.21 10.61 -9.67
CA ALA A 92 -19.01 9.98 -10.74
C ALA A 92 -20.26 9.26 -10.21
N GLY A 93 -20.34 9.00 -8.88
CA GLY A 93 -21.29 8.11 -8.25
C GLY A 93 -20.93 6.63 -8.44
N ARG A 94 -20.70 6.22 -9.66
CA ARG A 94 -20.19 4.89 -10.06
C ARG A 94 -19.59 4.94 -11.45
N PHE A 95 -18.79 3.96 -11.80
CA PHE A 95 -18.26 3.81 -13.15
C PHE A 95 -19.20 2.97 -14.02
N ASN A 96 -19.19 3.22 -15.33
CA ASN A 96 -19.70 2.23 -16.28
C ASN A 96 -18.75 1.03 -16.35
N GLU A 97 -19.22 -0.04 -16.99
CA GLU A 97 -18.48 -1.30 -17.02
C GLU A 97 -17.12 -1.18 -17.73
N ASP A 98 -17.01 -0.39 -18.79
CA ASP A 98 -15.76 -0.23 -19.54
C ASP A 98 -14.72 0.54 -18.72
N GLU A 99 -15.13 1.59 -18.01
CA GLU A 99 -14.25 2.37 -17.14
C GLU A 99 -13.82 1.53 -15.91
N ALA A 100 -14.75 0.83 -15.28
CA ALA A 100 -14.43 -0.08 -14.17
C ALA A 100 -13.44 -1.17 -14.61
N ARG A 101 -13.64 -1.76 -15.77
CA ARG A 101 -12.75 -2.78 -16.36
C ARG A 101 -11.37 -2.21 -16.61
N PHE A 102 -11.28 -1.01 -17.20
CA PHE A 102 -10.01 -0.33 -17.47
C PHE A 102 -9.15 -0.14 -16.21
N PHE A 103 -9.74 0.32 -15.11
CA PHE A 103 -9.02 0.47 -13.84
C PHE A 103 -8.75 -0.86 -13.16
N PHE A 104 -9.71 -1.79 -13.20
CA PHE A 104 -9.57 -3.10 -12.57
C PHE A 104 -8.47 -3.94 -13.23
N GLN A 105 -8.35 -3.92 -14.56
CA GLN A 105 -7.26 -4.61 -15.27
C GLN A 105 -5.89 -4.15 -14.79
N GLN A 106 -5.70 -2.86 -14.57
CA GLN A 106 -4.46 -2.27 -14.09
C GLN A 106 -4.19 -2.63 -12.62
N LEU A 107 -5.23 -2.60 -11.77
CA LEU A 107 -5.14 -3.04 -10.38
C LEU A 107 -4.66 -4.49 -10.31
N ILE A 108 -5.31 -5.39 -11.04
CA ILE A 108 -4.95 -6.81 -11.08
C ILE A 108 -3.53 -7.02 -11.62
N SER A 109 -3.08 -6.22 -12.60
CA SER A 109 -1.71 -6.27 -13.10
C SER A 109 -0.69 -5.95 -11.99
N GLY A 110 -0.91 -4.88 -11.23
CA GLY A 110 -0.05 -4.50 -10.11
C GLY A 110 -0.04 -5.53 -8.99
N VAL A 111 -1.23 -6.02 -8.57
CA VAL A 111 -1.35 -7.05 -7.52
C VAL A 111 -0.73 -8.37 -7.95
N SER A 112 -0.93 -8.79 -9.21
CA SER A 112 -0.29 -9.98 -9.76
C SER A 112 1.23 -9.90 -9.70
N TYR A 113 1.79 -8.72 -9.99
CA TYR A 113 3.24 -8.49 -9.87
C TYR A 113 3.70 -8.58 -8.42
N CYS A 114 3.01 -7.95 -7.46
CA CYS A 114 3.33 -8.09 -6.03
C CYS A 114 3.37 -9.56 -5.62
N HIS A 115 2.34 -10.33 -6.00
CA HIS A 115 2.25 -11.76 -5.67
C HIS A 115 3.35 -12.59 -6.34
N SER A 116 3.80 -12.25 -7.54
CA SER A 116 4.94 -12.90 -8.19
C SER A 116 6.26 -12.63 -7.44
N MET A 117 6.39 -11.44 -6.87
CA MET A 117 7.51 -11.05 -5.99
C MET A 117 7.35 -11.59 -4.55
N GLN A 118 6.35 -12.45 -4.31
CA GLN A 118 6.01 -13.02 -2.99
C GLN A 118 5.67 -11.96 -1.93
N ILE A 119 5.11 -10.83 -2.34
CA ILE A 119 4.66 -9.75 -1.45
C ILE A 119 3.14 -9.68 -1.52
N CYS A 120 2.49 -9.77 -0.34
CA CYS A 120 1.07 -9.52 -0.16
C CYS A 120 0.90 -8.10 0.39
N HIS A 121 -0.05 -7.34 -0.15
CA HIS A 121 -0.28 -5.94 0.23
C HIS A 121 -1.03 -5.84 1.57
N ARG A 122 -2.12 -6.59 1.73
CA ARG A 122 -3.00 -6.74 2.90
C ARG A 122 -3.82 -5.51 3.30
N ASP A 123 -3.68 -4.39 2.60
CA ASP A 123 -4.54 -3.20 2.75
C ASP A 123 -4.88 -2.59 1.38
N LEU A 124 -5.28 -3.45 0.43
CA LEU A 124 -5.78 -2.98 -0.87
C LEU A 124 -7.15 -2.34 -0.67
N LYS A 125 -7.26 -1.08 -1.08
CA LYS A 125 -8.48 -0.29 -1.05
C LYS A 125 -8.40 0.85 -2.05
N LEU A 126 -9.51 1.51 -2.30
CA LEU A 126 -9.59 2.59 -3.29
C LEU A 126 -8.74 3.81 -2.91
N GLU A 127 -8.57 4.08 -1.61
CA GLU A 127 -7.74 5.15 -1.08
C GLU A 127 -6.24 4.89 -1.31
N ASN A 128 -5.83 3.61 -1.29
CA ASN A 128 -4.48 3.16 -1.59
C ASN A 128 -4.26 2.87 -3.09
N THR A 129 -5.25 3.24 -3.91
CA THR A 129 -5.21 3.12 -5.37
C THR A 129 -5.24 4.52 -5.96
N LEU A 130 -4.07 5.05 -6.33
CA LEU A 130 -3.90 6.39 -6.87
C LEU A 130 -3.94 6.38 -8.40
N LEU A 131 -4.00 7.58 -9.00
CA LEU A 131 -3.95 7.82 -10.44
C LEU A 131 -2.77 8.74 -10.79
N ASP A 132 -2.08 8.47 -11.89
CA ASP A 132 -0.88 9.22 -12.29
C ASP A 132 -1.17 10.64 -12.82
N GLY A 133 -2.44 10.95 -13.10
CA GLY A 133 -2.86 12.26 -13.61
C GLY A 133 -2.73 12.45 -15.12
N SER A 134 -2.39 11.42 -15.89
CA SER A 134 -2.38 11.45 -17.35
C SER A 134 -3.82 11.46 -17.92
N LEU A 135 -3.97 11.76 -19.23
CA LEU A 135 -5.27 11.75 -19.90
C LEU A 135 -5.94 10.37 -19.90
N ALA A 136 -5.16 9.30 -20.04
CA ALA A 136 -5.58 7.92 -19.80
C ALA A 136 -4.95 7.45 -18.48
N PRO A 137 -5.61 7.73 -17.31
CA PRO A 137 -4.94 7.63 -16.02
C PRO A 137 -4.49 6.20 -15.70
N ARG A 138 -3.24 6.07 -15.29
CA ARG A 138 -2.70 4.81 -14.80
C ARG A 138 -2.97 4.66 -13.32
N VAL A 139 -3.41 3.46 -12.94
CA VAL A 139 -3.51 3.07 -11.55
C VAL A 139 -2.11 2.94 -10.95
N LYS A 140 -1.95 3.43 -9.72
CA LYS A 140 -0.73 3.40 -8.93
C LYS A 140 -1.06 2.90 -7.52
N ILE A 141 -0.79 1.63 -7.25
CA ILE A 141 -0.93 1.05 -5.90
C ILE A 141 0.13 1.67 -4.99
N CYS A 142 -0.27 2.14 -3.81
CA CYS A 142 0.61 2.74 -2.82
C CYS A 142 0.36 2.16 -1.42
N ASP A 143 1.15 2.60 -0.45
CA ASP A 143 1.07 2.24 0.97
C ASP A 143 1.25 0.74 1.26
N PHE A 144 2.51 0.35 1.39
CA PHE A 144 2.93 -1.02 1.71
C PHE A 144 3.15 -1.23 3.22
N GLY A 145 2.60 -0.36 4.08
CA GLY A 145 2.78 -0.40 5.53
C GLY A 145 2.35 -1.71 6.19
N TYR A 146 1.34 -2.36 5.64
CA TYR A 146 0.88 -3.68 6.11
C TYR A 146 1.41 -4.85 5.25
N SER A 147 2.28 -4.59 4.27
CA SER A 147 2.75 -5.64 3.37
C SER A 147 3.61 -6.69 4.08
N LYS A 148 3.48 -7.95 3.66
CA LYS A 148 4.26 -9.08 4.17
C LYS A 148 4.86 -9.88 3.02
N SER A 149 6.15 -10.22 3.15
CA SER A 149 6.83 -11.08 2.19
C SER A 149 6.74 -12.54 2.63
N ALA A 150 6.26 -13.42 1.75
CA ALA A 150 6.20 -14.85 2.01
C ALA A 150 7.58 -15.56 1.98
N VAL A 151 8.61 -14.89 1.43
CA VAL A 151 9.98 -15.46 1.37
C VAL A 151 10.67 -15.42 2.72
N PHE A 152 10.39 -14.39 3.53
CA PHE A 152 11.10 -14.14 4.79
C PHE A 152 10.28 -14.44 6.04
N HIS A 153 9.00 -14.77 5.91
CA HIS A 153 8.09 -14.89 7.04
C HIS A 153 7.07 -16.02 6.84
N SER A 154 6.61 -16.61 7.95
CA SER A 154 5.44 -17.49 7.99
C SER A 154 4.17 -16.81 7.44
N GLN A 155 3.11 -17.58 7.23
CA GLN A 155 1.83 -17.00 6.84
C GLN A 155 1.34 -15.96 7.88
N PRO A 156 0.69 -14.86 7.43
CA PRO A 156 0.20 -13.85 8.35
C PRO A 156 -0.90 -14.37 9.26
N LYS A 157 -0.91 -13.90 10.52
CA LYS A 157 -1.96 -14.17 11.54
C LYS A 157 -2.65 -12.88 11.99
N SER A 158 -1.96 -11.73 11.82
CA SER A 158 -2.45 -10.43 12.28
C SER A 158 -3.68 -9.97 11.49
N THR A 159 -4.69 -9.48 12.20
CA THR A 159 -5.86 -8.82 11.62
C THR A 159 -5.48 -7.38 11.28
N VAL A 160 -5.21 -7.12 10.01
CA VAL A 160 -4.83 -5.80 9.48
C VAL A 160 -5.66 -5.46 8.25
N GLY A 161 -5.75 -4.18 7.91
CA GLY A 161 -6.48 -3.68 6.75
C GLY A 161 -7.74 -2.89 7.14
N THR A 162 -8.38 -2.31 6.15
CA THR A 162 -9.59 -1.48 6.31
C THR A 162 -10.84 -2.36 6.37
N PRO A 163 -11.71 -2.24 7.39
CA PRO A 163 -12.81 -3.19 7.66
C PRO A 163 -13.69 -3.54 6.46
N ALA A 164 -14.07 -2.57 5.64
CA ALA A 164 -14.90 -2.80 4.45
C ALA A 164 -14.25 -3.73 3.40
N TYR A 165 -12.93 -3.87 3.42
CA TYR A 165 -12.13 -4.64 2.46
C TYR A 165 -11.54 -5.92 3.05
N ILE A 166 -11.68 -6.16 4.37
CA ILE A 166 -11.06 -7.31 5.05
C ILE A 166 -11.73 -8.62 4.65
N ALA A 167 -10.92 -9.59 4.26
CA ALA A 167 -11.40 -10.94 3.96
C ALA A 167 -11.83 -11.69 5.25
N PRO A 168 -12.87 -12.56 5.19
CA PRO A 168 -13.38 -13.26 6.37
C PRO A 168 -12.34 -14.08 7.12
N GLU A 169 -11.36 -14.67 6.43
CA GLU A 169 -10.29 -15.44 7.06
C GLU A 169 -9.33 -14.60 7.86
N VAL A 170 -9.13 -13.33 7.48
CA VAL A 170 -8.29 -12.38 8.23
C VAL A 170 -8.90 -12.14 9.61
N LEU A 171 -10.23 -12.07 9.69
CA LEU A 171 -10.96 -11.90 10.96
C LEU A 171 -10.91 -13.14 11.86
N SER A 172 -10.48 -14.29 11.36
CA SER A 172 -10.49 -15.54 12.13
C SER A 172 -9.36 -15.65 13.15
N LYS A 173 -8.41 -14.73 13.19
CA LYS A 173 -7.17 -14.75 14.00
C LYS A 173 -6.35 -16.04 13.84
N LYS A 174 -6.42 -16.69 12.68
CA LYS A 174 -5.65 -17.86 12.30
C LYS A 174 -4.73 -17.50 11.14
N GLU A 175 -3.77 -18.36 10.87
CA GLU A 175 -2.96 -18.23 9.65
C GLU A 175 -3.85 -18.18 8.40
N TYR A 176 -3.57 -17.23 7.51
CA TYR A 176 -4.31 -17.06 6.25
C TYR A 176 -3.37 -16.82 5.08
N ASP A 177 -3.84 -17.10 3.87
CA ASP A 177 -3.12 -16.75 2.64
C ASP A 177 -3.32 -15.26 2.33
N GLY A 178 -2.26 -14.46 2.50
CA GLY A 178 -2.29 -13.03 2.22
C GLY A 178 -2.60 -12.72 0.75
N LYS A 179 -2.25 -13.60 -0.20
CA LYS A 179 -2.59 -13.42 -1.62
C LYS A 179 -4.09 -13.56 -1.86
N LEU A 180 -4.75 -14.51 -1.19
CA LEU A 180 -6.21 -14.68 -1.27
C LEU A 180 -6.94 -13.51 -0.60
N ALA A 181 -6.42 -12.99 0.50
CA ALA A 181 -6.96 -11.79 1.15
C ALA A 181 -6.87 -10.56 0.22
N ASP A 182 -5.78 -10.37 -0.50
CA ASP A 182 -5.65 -9.31 -1.51
C ASP A 182 -6.66 -9.48 -2.66
N VAL A 183 -6.91 -10.72 -3.11
CA VAL A 183 -7.92 -11.02 -4.15
C VAL A 183 -9.33 -10.64 -3.69
N TRP A 184 -9.66 -10.92 -2.42
CA TRP A 184 -10.93 -10.47 -1.83
C TRP A 184 -11.05 -8.94 -1.88
N SER A 185 -10.03 -8.21 -1.43
CA SER A 185 -10.02 -6.74 -1.45
C SER A 185 -10.16 -6.17 -2.87
N CYS A 186 -9.55 -6.83 -3.88
CA CYS A 186 -9.77 -6.48 -5.29
C CYS A 186 -11.23 -6.68 -5.70
N GLY A 187 -11.90 -7.74 -5.24
CA GLY A 187 -13.32 -7.98 -5.48
C GLY A 187 -14.21 -6.90 -4.90
N VAL A 188 -13.94 -6.48 -3.67
CA VAL A 188 -14.63 -5.33 -3.03
C VAL A 188 -14.41 -4.06 -3.83
N THR A 189 -13.17 -3.78 -4.23
CA THR A 189 -12.83 -2.62 -5.05
C THR A 189 -13.62 -2.59 -6.36
N LEU A 190 -13.72 -3.71 -7.07
CA LEU A 190 -14.52 -3.81 -8.31
C LEU A 190 -16.00 -3.57 -8.05
N TYR A 191 -16.53 -4.14 -6.97
CA TYR A 191 -17.93 -3.92 -6.60
C TYR A 191 -18.23 -2.43 -6.36
N VAL A 192 -17.37 -1.73 -5.60
CA VAL A 192 -17.52 -0.29 -5.35
C VAL A 192 -17.44 0.52 -6.65
N MET A 193 -16.54 0.17 -7.57
CA MET A 193 -16.45 0.83 -8.89
C MET A 193 -17.78 0.73 -9.66
N LEU A 194 -18.44 -0.44 -9.64
CA LEU A 194 -19.62 -0.72 -10.45
C LEU A 194 -20.94 -0.29 -9.79
N VAL A 195 -21.00 -0.30 -8.46
CA VAL A 195 -22.25 -0.08 -7.69
C VAL A 195 -22.24 1.29 -7.01
N GLY A 196 -21.09 1.82 -6.64
CA GLY A 196 -20.95 3.08 -5.90
C GLY A 196 -21.17 2.93 -4.38
N ALA A 197 -21.31 1.69 -3.89
CA ALA A 197 -21.51 1.37 -2.46
C ALA A 197 -20.72 0.12 -2.09
N TYR A 198 -20.45 -0.08 -0.80
CA TYR A 198 -19.75 -1.29 -0.34
C TYR A 198 -20.67 -2.53 -0.35
N PRO A 199 -20.12 -3.73 -0.69
CA PRO A 199 -20.93 -4.93 -0.87
C PRO A 199 -21.53 -5.49 0.43
N PHE A 200 -21.04 -5.07 1.59
CA PHE A 200 -21.36 -5.66 2.89
C PHE A 200 -21.81 -4.63 3.92
N GLU A 201 -22.39 -3.54 3.49
CA GLU A 201 -22.91 -2.46 4.32
C GLU A 201 -24.32 -2.75 4.89
N ASP A 202 -24.62 -3.98 5.29
CA ASP A 202 -25.89 -4.21 5.99
C ASP A 202 -25.69 -4.06 7.51
N PRO A 203 -26.15 -2.97 8.14
CA PRO A 203 -26.04 -2.77 9.57
C PRO A 203 -26.89 -3.75 10.40
N THR A 204 -27.79 -4.53 9.76
CA THR A 204 -28.73 -5.43 10.46
C THR A 204 -28.22 -6.86 10.57
N ASP A 205 -27.24 -7.31 9.74
CA ASP A 205 -26.66 -8.66 9.80
C ASP A 205 -25.17 -8.71 9.46
N PRO A 206 -24.29 -8.20 10.33
CA PRO A 206 -22.85 -8.18 10.08
C PRO A 206 -22.19 -9.58 10.08
N LYS A 207 -22.94 -10.66 10.32
CA LYS A 207 -22.41 -12.03 10.39
C LYS A 207 -22.54 -12.84 9.10
N ASN A 208 -23.22 -12.34 8.09
CA ASN A 208 -23.57 -13.10 6.89
C ASN A 208 -22.48 -13.16 5.79
N PHE A 209 -21.32 -12.59 6.05
CA PHE A 209 -20.18 -12.56 5.12
C PHE A 209 -19.70 -13.93 4.61
N ARG A 210 -20.01 -15.01 5.32
CA ARG A 210 -19.36 -16.32 5.09
C ARG A 210 -19.99 -17.17 4.00
N LYS A 211 -21.20 -16.87 3.56
CA LYS A 211 -21.99 -17.82 2.75
C LYS A 211 -21.89 -17.65 1.23
N THR A 212 -21.38 -16.54 0.71
CA THR A 212 -21.63 -16.16 -0.69
C THR A 212 -20.41 -16.05 -1.59
N ILE A 213 -19.20 -16.43 -1.18
CA ILE A 213 -18.02 -16.07 -1.97
C ILE A 213 -17.25 -17.30 -2.40
N MET A 214 -17.45 -17.66 -3.65
CA MET A 214 -16.51 -18.50 -4.38
C MET A 214 -15.28 -17.65 -4.70
N ARG A 215 -14.12 -18.06 -4.18
CA ARG A 215 -12.84 -17.39 -4.39
C ARG A 215 -12.22 -17.88 -5.68
N ILE A 216 -11.92 -16.95 -6.55
CA ILE A 216 -11.08 -17.17 -7.72
C ILE A 216 -9.69 -16.61 -7.49
N ASN A 217 -8.67 -17.23 -8.06
CA ASN A 217 -7.31 -16.73 -8.00
C ASN A 217 -7.00 -15.73 -9.13
N ILE A 218 -5.88 -15.02 -9.02
CA ILE A 218 -5.48 -13.99 -10.01
C ILE A 218 -5.37 -14.54 -11.44
N ALA A 219 -4.90 -15.78 -11.62
CA ALA A 219 -4.77 -16.38 -12.95
C ALA A 219 -6.15 -16.66 -13.60
N GLU A 220 -7.14 -17.00 -12.81
CA GLU A 220 -8.53 -17.17 -13.27
C GLU A 220 -9.17 -15.84 -13.63
N ILE A 221 -8.94 -14.77 -12.83
CA ILE A 221 -9.37 -13.40 -13.15
C ILE A 221 -8.80 -12.97 -14.50
N LYS A 222 -7.49 -13.12 -14.70
CA LYS A 222 -6.80 -12.73 -15.95
C LYS A 222 -7.28 -13.49 -17.19
N ARG A 223 -7.83 -14.68 -17.03
CA ARG A 223 -8.39 -15.49 -18.14
C ARG A 223 -9.88 -15.30 -18.35
N HIS A 224 -10.57 -14.59 -17.46
CA HIS A 224 -12.01 -14.38 -17.58
C HIS A 224 -12.36 -13.52 -18.80
N PRO A 225 -13.34 -13.89 -19.64
CA PRO A 225 -13.68 -13.16 -20.87
C PRO A 225 -13.99 -11.68 -20.64
N TRP A 226 -14.68 -11.35 -19.55
CA TRP A 226 -14.98 -9.97 -19.17
C TRP A 226 -13.71 -9.17 -18.91
N PHE A 227 -12.69 -9.76 -18.24
CA PHE A 227 -11.42 -9.09 -17.96
C PHE A 227 -10.60 -8.83 -19.23
N LEU A 228 -10.63 -9.77 -20.20
CA LEU A 228 -9.86 -9.67 -21.45
C LEU A 228 -10.49 -8.70 -22.47
N GLN A 229 -11.73 -8.29 -22.26
CA GLN A 229 -12.41 -7.37 -23.18
C GLN A 229 -11.71 -5.98 -23.11
N ASN A 230 -11.23 -5.52 -24.28
CA ASN A 230 -10.51 -4.25 -24.42
C ASN A 230 -9.27 -4.11 -23.51
N LEU A 231 -8.58 -5.23 -23.22
CA LEU A 231 -7.37 -5.22 -22.39
C LEU A 231 -6.24 -4.45 -23.09
N PRO A 232 -5.71 -3.35 -22.50
CA PRO A 232 -4.59 -2.62 -23.08
C PRO A 232 -3.33 -3.48 -23.21
N VAL A 233 -2.57 -3.30 -24.30
CA VAL A 233 -1.33 -4.09 -24.59
C VAL A 233 -0.32 -3.97 -23.46
N GLU A 234 -0.19 -2.78 -22.87
CA GLU A 234 0.73 -2.50 -21.76
C GLU A 234 0.41 -3.32 -20.49
N VAL A 235 -0.86 -3.68 -20.31
CA VAL A 235 -1.29 -4.53 -19.18
C VAL A 235 -1.05 -6.00 -19.47
N MET A 236 -1.09 -6.41 -20.76
CA MET A 236 -0.78 -7.79 -21.19
C MET A 236 0.71 -8.10 -21.04
N GLU A 237 1.57 -7.13 -21.39
CA GLU A 237 3.02 -7.30 -21.47
C GLU A 237 3.76 -6.84 -20.20
N ALA A 238 3.10 -6.63 -19.08
CA ALA A 238 3.68 -6.11 -17.84
C ALA A 238 4.87 -6.91 -17.26
N GLY A 239 5.30 -7.97 -17.95
CA GLY A 239 6.57 -8.67 -17.69
C GLY A 239 7.75 -8.20 -18.53
N SER A 240 7.56 -7.32 -19.52
CA SER A 240 8.59 -6.93 -20.50
C SER A 240 8.80 -5.42 -20.64
N LEU A 241 8.34 -4.60 -19.71
CA LEU A 241 8.63 -3.18 -19.75
C LEU A 241 10.14 -2.95 -19.56
N GLN A 242 10.83 -2.76 -20.67
CA GLN A 242 12.07 -2.02 -20.73
C GLN A 242 11.75 -0.58 -20.31
N SER A 243 11.71 -0.31 -19.00
CA SER A 243 11.73 1.07 -18.56
C SER A 243 13.14 1.60 -18.81
N ASN A 244 13.25 2.72 -19.51
CA ASN A 244 14.50 3.47 -19.66
C ASN A 244 15.05 3.99 -18.31
N ASP A 245 14.39 3.68 -17.21
CA ASP A 245 14.74 3.99 -15.83
C ASP A 245 15.73 3.01 -15.16
N ILE A 246 16.29 2.06 -15.91
CA ILE A 246 17.26 1.08 -15.39
C ILE A 246 18.56 1.77 -14.91
N ASN A 247 18.82 3.01 -15.32
CA ASN A 247 20.08 3.70 -15.07
C ASN A 247 20.11 4.69 -13.89
N THR A 248 19.05 4.84 -13.12
CA THR A 248 19.19 5.52 -11.83
C THR A 248 19.73 4.51 -10.81
N PRO A 249 20.92 4.72 -10.24
CA PRO A 249 21.43 3.82 -9.20
C PRO A 249 20.45 3.83 -8.03
N ALA A 250 19.76 2.70 -7.83
CA ALA A 250 18.92 2.52 -6.66
C ALA A 250 19.83 2.53 -5.44
N GLN A 251 19.44 3.27 -4.40
CA GLN A 251 20.09 3.26 -3.09
C GLN A 251 20.32 1.80 -2.64
N SER A 252 21.53 1.47 -2.17
CA SER A 252 21.86 0.09 -1.78
C SER A 252 21.02 -0.40 -0.58
N ILE A 253 20.92 -1.71 -0.39
CA ILE A 253 20.22 -2.28 0.76
C ILE A 253 20.93 -1.88 2.05
N GLU A 254 22.26 -1.92 2.05
CA GLU A 254 23.11 -1.58 3.18
C GLU A 254 22.93 -0.11 3.60
N GLU A 255 22.83 0.82 2.63
CA GLU A 255 22.55 2.22 2.91
C GLU A 255 21.16 2.43 3.52
N VAL A 256 20.12 1.77 2.97
CA VAL A 256 18.76 1.83 3.51
C VAL A 256 18.71 1.30 4.95
N LEU A 257 19.35 0.15 5.20
CA LEU A 257 19.43 -0.43 6.55
C LEU A 257 20.20 0.46 7.52
N ALA A 258 21.32 1.04 7.11
CA ALA A 258 22.09 1.95 7.93
C ALA A 258 21.29 3.21 8.33
N ILE A 259 20.56 3.80 7.37
CA ILE A 259 19.71 4.96 7.60
C ILE A 259 18.55 4.63 8.56
N THR A 260 17.90 3.48 8.39
CA THR A 260 16.80 3.05 9.27
C THR A 260 17.28 2.73 10.68
N GLN A 261 18.44 2.10 10.85
CA GLN A 261 19.06 1.87 12.17
C GLN A 261 19.45 3.17 12.85
N GLU A 262 20.02 4.12 12.13
CA GLU A 262 20.37 5.43 12.69
C GLU A 262 19.12 6.24 13.07
N ALA A 263 18.04 6.09 12.32
CA ALA A 263 16.76 6.72 12.65
C ALA A 263 16.18 6.24 13.99
N ARG A 264 16.44 4.97 14.37
CA ARG A 264 16.01 4.40 15.67
C ARG A 264 16.78 4.96 16.86
N LYS A 265 18.03 5.39 16.70
CA LYS A 265 18.95 5.74 17.82
C LYS A 265 18.64 7.05 18.53
N LEU A 266 17.75 7.90 18.03
CA LEU A 266 17.55 9.25 18.59
C LEU A 266 16.94 9.24 20.01
N GLU A 267 16.27 8.17 20.44
CA GLU A 267 15.71 8.05 21.79
C GLU A 267 16.74 7.67 22.86
N VAL A 268 17.82 6.98 22.50
CA VAL A 268 18.83 6.55 23.48
C VAL A 268 19.51 7.75 24.15
N ALA A 269 19.57 8.88 23.47
CA ALA A 269 20.13 10.11 24.03
C ALA A 269 19.20 10.82 25.04
N LYS A 270 17.87 10.57 24.98
CA LYS A 270 16.90 11.11 25.96
C LYS A 270 16.55 10.14 27.08
N ALA A 271 16.67 8.83 26.83
CA ALA A 271 16.34 7.77 27.78
C ALA A 271 17.54 7.30 28.61
N GLY A 272 18.75 7.79 28.34
CA GLY A 272 20.00 7.41 29.04
C GLY A 272 20.05 7.76 30.52
N LEU A 273 18.94 8.08 31.17
CA LEU A 273 18.88 8.34 32.63
C LEU A 273 17.95 7.37 33.40
N LEU A 274 17.34 6.36 32.80
CA LEU A 274 16.53 5.39 33.54
C LEU A 274 16.65 3.97 32.98
N SER A 275 17.39 3.15 33.75
CA SER A 275 17.25 1.70 33.95
C SER A 275 17.75 0.71 32.88
N LEU A 276 18.88 0.09 33.26
CA LEU A 276 19.29 -1.26 32.81
C LEU A 276 18.22 -2.31 33.15
N GLY A 277 17.83 -3.09 32.16
CA GLY A 277 17.07 -4.33 32.30
C GLY A 277 17.17 -5.14 31.02
N SER A 278 17.98 -6.21 31.05
CA SER A 278 18.14 -7.20 29.98
C SER A 278 16.83 -7.97 29.81
N MET A 279 16.33 -8.09 28.60
CA MET A 279 15.35 -9.11 28.22
C MET A 279 15.75 -9.74 26.89
N ASP A 280 15.69 -11.06 26.85
CA ASP A 280 16.05 -11.90 25.72
C ASP A 280 15.13 -11.70 24.52
N LEU A 281 15.72 -11.74 23.31
CA LEU A 281 15.13 -11.31 22.03
C LEU A 281 14.44 -12.41 21.22
N ASP A 282 14.09 -13.54 21.82
CA ASP A 282 13.61 -14.72 21.05
C ASP A 282 12.09 -14.97 21.03
N ASP A 283 11.26 -14.11 21.67
CA ASP A 283 9.80 -14.34 21.79
C ASP A 283 8.89 -13.18 21.34
N LEU A 284 9.32 -12.36 20.38
CA LEU A 284 8.48 -11.27 19.84
C LEU A 284 8.03 -11.50 18.40
N ASP A 285 7.58 -12.71 18.10
CA ASP A 285 6.66 -12.94 16.98
C ASP A 285 5.23 -12.78 17.50
N ASP A 286 4.53 -11.79 16.95
CA ASP A 286 3.10 -11.52 17.13
C ASP A 286 2.65 -11.01 18.53
N ALA A 287 3.26 -9.97 19.09
CA ALA A 287 2.59 -9.18 20.10
C ALA A 287 1.41 -8.44 19.46
N ASP A 288 0.22 -8.89 19.80
CA ASP A 288 -1.07 -8.28 19.43
C ASP A 288 -1.08 -6.80 19.82
N LEU A 289 -0.90 -5.92 18.84
CA LEU A 289 -1.40 -4.57 18.95
C LEU A 289 -2.93 -4.66 18.76
N GLU A 290 -3.64 -4.85 19.86
CA GLU A 290 -5.02 -4.41 19.98
C GLU A 290 -5.01 -2.87 19.89
N GLU A 291 -4.74 -2.32 18.71
CA GLU A 291 -5.08 -0.94 18.41
C GLU A 291 -6.49 -0.92 17.85
N ASP A 292 -7.30 -0.24 18.59
CA ASP A 292 -8.68 0.09 18.37
C ASP A 292 -9.01 0.27 16.88
N THR A 293 -9.95 -0.54 16.40
CA THR A 293 -10.65 -0.38 15.13
C THR A 293 -11.57 0.85 15.12
N GLU A 294 -11.38 1.78 16.05
CA GLU A 294 -12.08 3.05 16.12
C GLU A 294 -11.17 4.15 15.56
N ALA A 295 -11.29 4.43 14.32
CA ALA A 295 -11.12 5.74 13.66
C ALA A 295 -10.75 5.62 12.18
N SER A 296 -11.47 4.89 11.39
CA SER A 296 -11.69 5.34 10.02
C SER A 296 -12.98 6.14 10.06
N GLY A 297 -12.83 7.48 10.11
CA GLY A 297 -13.96 8.39 10.12
C GLY A 297 -14.93 8.03 8.99
N ASP A 298 -16.20 7.99 9.33
CA ASP A 298 -17.32 7.90 8.43
C ASP A 298 -17.21 8.98 7.34
N PHE A 299 -16.57 8.64 6.23
CA PHE A 299 -16.80 9.34 4.98
C PHE A 299 -17.98 8.68 4.29
N VAL A 300 -19.16 8.98 4.81
CA VAL A 300 -20.40 8.80 4.06
C VAL A 300 -20.35 9.76 2.90
N CYS A 301 -20.06 9.24 1.71
CA CYS A 301 -20.40 9.94 0.48
C CYS A 301 -21.92 9.95 0.45
N SER A 302 -22.54 11.05 0.91
CA SER A 302 -23.99 11.27 0.78
C SER A 302 -24.26 11.37 -0.73
N ILE A 303 -24.87 10.32 -1.28
CA ILE A 303 -25.43 10.31 -2.62
C ILE A 303 -26.74 11.13 -2.60
#